data_b78304232f0552341e7cac0e1e24ecaf
#
_entry.id   b78304232f0552341e7cac0e1e24ecaf
#
_cell.length_a   1.000
_cell.length_b   1.000
_cell.length_c   1.000
_cell.angle_alpha   90.00
_cell.angle_beta   90.00
_cell.angle_gamma   90.00
#
_symmetry.space_group_name_H-M   'P 1'
#
loop_
_entity.id
_entity.type
_entity.pdbx_description
1 polymer ?
#
loop_
_entity_poly.entity_id
_entity_poly.type
_entity_poly.pdbx_seq_one_letter_code
_entity_poly.pdbx_strand_id
1 'polypeptide(L)'
;MKLENPGMSKFFSVVFLVLLFTKVLNAQLVDKIVAKVDNQILLKSEIDMAYIQYLSQLPANQKVDESQLKCQIVESLLINKFMLAKAEIDSVTIEYEVLQAQLEQRMDYFIRMAGGADKLQAIYKKSIDELKDDLRSSLEEQLITQKMQEQIVSGIKVTPGEVKRFFSSIPEDSLPYFSTSIEIGQIVKDPEVGKKEKLEAIDLLKSIKNRIKDSADFCRYAAEYSEDPGSRKSCGELGYFKKGELVPPYEAAALKLKPGEFSDIVESEYGYHLIQLIDRRANENSTRHILVKPKSSKKDFGYTGQFLDTIRTLIVKDSITFSNAANKFSDDKTTKNNGGFFTSEGGSYRISVDELDPVLFFTMDTMQVGQISQPVIFKKEDGTESMRILYLKSKVPPHVANLKDDYQEIYSAALDHKKNKALNEWFDKTKDQVYIHIDEEYNECNILMTP
;
A
#
# COMPACT_ATOMS: atom_id res chain seq x y z
N MET A 1 55.15 57.27 -24.57
CA MET A 1 55.67 56.01 -25.15
C MET A 1 54.70 54.91 -24.77
N LYS A 2 53.73 54.59 -25.68
CA LYS A 2 52.73 53.54 -25.46
C LYS A 2 53.28 52.24 -26.02
N LEU A 3 53.40 51.22 -25.18
CA LEU A 3 53.71 49.87 -25.61
C LEU A 3 52.40 49.12 -25.80
N GLU A 4 52.01 48.93 -27.06
CA GLU A 4 50.96 48.02 -27.44
C GLU A 4 51.50 46.59 -27.42
N ASN A 5 50.81 45.71 -26.71
CA ASN A 5 51.16 44.31 -26.55
C ASN A 5 50.30 43.46 -27.53
N PRO A 6 50.86 42.96 -28.65
CA PRO A 6 50.03 42.30 -29.72
C PRO A 6 49.68 40.84 -29.40
N GLY A 7 49.91 40.36 -28.17
CA GLY A 7 49.66 38.94 -27.78
C GLY A 7 48.27 38.60 -27.30
N MET A 8 47.47 39.61 -26.89
CA MET A 8 46.20 39.35 -26.19
C MET A 8 44.98 39.17 -27.10
N SER A 9 45.07 39.69 -28.34
CA SER A 9 43.98 39.59 -29.33
C SER A 9 43.86 38.19 -29.95
N LYS A 10 44.96 37.46 -30.14
CA LYS A 10 44.95 36.10 -30.72
C LYS A 10 44.54 35.04 -29.71
N PHE A 11 44.78 35.27 -28.42
CA PHE A 11 44.35 34.34 -27.35
C PHE A 11 42.85 34.38 -27.13
N PHE A 12 42.22 35.55 -27.25
CA PHE A 12 40.76 35.68 -27.13
C PHE A 12 40.01 35.08 -28.33
N SER A 13 40.57 35.12 -29.54
CA SER A 13 39.95 34.49 -30.73
C SER A 13 39.97 32.95 -30.66
N VAL A 14 41.03 32.34 -30.13
CA VAL A 14 41.14 30.89 -30.01
C VAL A 14 40.24 30.35 -28.88
N VAL A 15 40.12 31.07 -27.74
CA VAL A 15 39.22 30.72 -26.66
C VAL A 15 37.75 30.86 -27.05
N PHE A 16 37.40 31.85 -27.89
CA PHE A 16 36.04 32.02 -28.42
C PHE A 16 35.68 30.96 -29.48
N LEU A 17 36.64 30.46 -30.23
CA LEU A 17 36.44 29.40 -31.24
C LEU A 17 36.31 28.01 -30.55
N VAL A 18 36.98 27.79 -29.42
CA VAL A 18 36.86 26.53 -28.61
C VAL A 18 35.53 26.50 -27.82
N LEU A 19 35.02 27.67 -27.39
CA LEU A 19 33.71 27.76 -26.71
C LEU A 19 32.50 27.62 -27.69
N LEU A 20 32.70 27.79 -29.01
CA LEU A 20 31.65 27.57 -30.00
C LEU A 20 31.51 26.09 -30.44
N PHE A 21 32.46 25.22 -30.10
CA PHE A 21 32.41 23.79 -30.42
C PHE A 21 31.95 22.89 -29.24
N THR A 22 31.70 23.45 -28.07
CA THR A 22 30.97 22.74 -26.98
C THR A 22 29.45 22.94 -27.13
N LYS A 23 28.91 22.86 -28.33
CA LYS A 23 27.54 22.38 -28.47
C LYS A 23 27.60 20.93 -28.04
N VAL A 24 27.18 20.69 -26.79
CA VAL A 24 26.84 19.42 -26.26
C VAL A 24 26.09 18.66 -27.34
N LEU A 25 26.74 17.69 -27.94
CA LEU A 25 26.07 16.57 -28.57
C LEU A 25 25.19 16.00 -27.43
N ASN A 26 23.91 16.43 -27.40
CA ASN A 26 22.88 15.62 -26.85
C ASN A 26 22.87 14.35 -27.72
N ALA A 27 23.80 13.44 -27.48
CA ALA A 27 23.65 12.09 -27.93
C ALA A 27 22.32 11.66 -27.30
N GLN A 28 21.26 11.59 -28.12
CA GLN A 28 20.11 10.78 -27.74
C GLN A 28 20.73 9.42 -27.45
N LEU A 29 20.77 9.04 -26.18
CA LEU A 29 21.09 7.70 -25.80
C LEU A 29 19.99 6.84 -26.45
N VAL A 30 20.32 6.28 -27.61
CA VAL A 30 19.47 5.28 -28.25
C VAL A 30 19.56 4.08 -27.36
N ASP A 31 18.44 3.69 -26.77
CA ASP A 31 18.38 2.54 -25.88
C ASP A 31 18.79 1.27 -26.63
N LYS A 32 19.59 0.41 -25.98
CA LYS A 32 20.10 -0.80 -26.63
C LYS A 32 19.02 -1.88 -26.58
N ILE A 33 18.74 -2.48 -27.74
CA ILE A 33 17.92 -3.68 -27.84
C ILE A 33 18.75 -4.87 -27.35
N VAL A 34 18.31 -5.50 -26.27
CA VAL A 34 18.95 -6.68 -25.68
C VAL A 34 18.38 -7.96 -26.24
N ALA A 35 17.09 -8.00 -26.48
CA ALA A 35 16.47 -9.15 -27.13
C ALA A 35 15.28 -8.73 -28.01
N LYS A 36 14.98 -9.57 -28.97
CA LYS A 36 13.81 -9.48 -29.83
C LYS A 36 13.04 -10.79 -29.80
N VAL A 37 11.75 -10.72 -29.55
CA VAL A 37 10.83 -11.87 -29.48
C VAL A 37 9.65 -11.55 -30.40
N ASP A 38 9.69 -12.03 -31.64
CA ASP A 38 8.79 -11.62 -32.73
C ASP A 38 8.71 -10.09 -32.84
N ASN A 39 7.54 -9.51 -32.52
CA ASN A 39 7.29 -8.06 -32.53
C ASN A 39 7.67 -7.36 -31.21
N GLN A 40 7.94 -8.15 -30.18
CA GLN A 40 8.31 -7.62 -28.86
C GLN A 40 9.81 -7.37 -28.78
N ILE A 41 10.20 -6.27 -28.13
CA ILE A 41 11.61 -5.93 -27.88
C ILE A 41 11.86 -5.81 -26.39
N LEU A 42 13.05 -6.23 -25.97
CA LEU A 42 13.55 -6.00 -24.61
C LEU A 42 14.68 -5.00 -24.67
N LEU A 43 14.53 -3.88 -23.96
CA LEU A 43 15.49 -2.80 -23.91
C LEU A 43 16.42 -2.92 -22.70
N LYS A 44 17.62 -2.40 -22.84
CA LYS A 44 18.59 -2.34 -21.73
C LYS A 44 18.04 -1.52 -20.54
N SER A 45 17.33 -0.43 -20.81
CA SER A 45 16.70 0.40 -19.77
C SER A 45 15.67 -0.38 -18.95
N GLU A 46 14.93 -1.31 -19.54
CA GLU A 46 13.97 -2.17 -18.81
C GLU A 46 14.71 -3.06 -17.81
N ILE A 47 15.86 -3.62 -18.20
CA ILE A 47 16.70 -4.44 -17.32
C ILE A 47 17.29 -3.59 -16.19
N ASP A 48 17.84 -2.41 -16.51
CA ASP A 48 18.44 -1.53 -15.53
C ASP A 48 17.40 -1.04 -14.49
N MET A 49 16.19 -0.71 -14.94
CA MET A 49 15.07 -0.34 -14.06
C MET A 49 14.64 -1.51 -13.15
N ALA A 50 14.48 -2.70 -13.70
CA ALA A 50 14.12 -3.89 -12.93
C ALA A 50 15.20 -4.24 -11.90
N TYR A 51 16.47 -4.07 -12.25
CA TYR A 51 17.60 -4.26 -11.35
C TYR A 51 17.59 -3.27 -10.17
N ILE A 52 17.39 -1.98 -10.46
CA ILE A 52 17.28 -0.93 -9.42
C ILE A 52 16.07 -1.21 -8.51
N GLN A 53 14.94 -1.58 -9.09
CA GLN A 53 13.73 -1.91 -8.33
C GLN A 53 13.96 -3.10 -7.40
N TYR A 54 14.59 -4.16 -7.88
CA TYR A 54 14.93 -5.33 -7.06
C TYR A 54 15.84 -4.94 -5.89
N LEU A 55 16.90 -4.18 -6.15
CA LEU A 55 17.82 -3.71 -5.11
C LEU A 55 17.13 -2.84 -4.05
N SER A 56 16.14 -2.05 -4.43
CA SER A 56 15.38 -1.19 -3.50
C SER A 56 14.53 -1.97 -2.49
N GLN A 57 14.22 -3.23 -2.79
CA GLN A 57 13.43 -4.13 -1.94
C GLN A 57 14.29 -4.98 -1.01
N LEU A 58 15.61 -5.00 -1.22
CA LEU A 58 16.52 -5.79 -0.40
C LEU A 58 16.90 -5.05 0.90
N PRO A 59 17.11 -5.80 2.00
CA PRO A 59 17.72 -5.27 3.21
C PRO A 59 19.09 -4.66 2.91
N ALA A 60 19.41 -3.51 3.52
CA ALA A 60 20.60 -2.70 3.24
C ALA A 60 21.96 -3.43 3.30
N ASN A 61 22.03 -4.61 3.89
CA ASN A 61 23.27 -5.39 4.09
C ASN A 61 23.33 -6.69 3.28
N GLN A 62 22.36 -6.97 2.41
CA GLN A 62 22.36 -8.20 1.63
C GLN A 62 23.29 -8.07 0.41
N LYS A 63 24.32 -8.91 0.34
CA LYS A 63 25.18 -9.00 -0.84
C LYS A 63 24.50 -9.84 -1.90
N VAL A 64 24.43 -9.34 -3.12
CA VAL A 64 23.89 -10.04 -4.29
C VAL A 64 25.01 -10.12 -5.34
N ASP A 65 25.09 -11.23 -6.02
CA ASP A 65 25.91 -11.35 -7.23
C ASP A 65 25.20 -10.58 -8.38
N GLU A 66 25.81 -9.48 -8.79
CA GLU A 66 25.26 -8.57 -9.79
C GLU A 66 25.06 -9.28 -11.14
N SER A 67 26.03 -10.11 -11.55
CA SER A 67 25.99 -10.81 -12.84
C SER A 67 24.85 -11.83 -12.85
N GLN A 68 24.78 -12.65 -11.81
CA GLN A 68 23.74 -13.67 -11.67
C GLN A 68 22.34 -13.04 -11.58
N LEU A 69 22.19 -11.95 -10.80
CA LEU A 69 20.91 -11.26 -10.70
C LEU A 69 20.46 -10.65 -12.02
N LYS A 70 21.39 -10.00 -12.76
CA LYS A 70 21.06 -9.45 -14.09
C LYS A 70 20.61 -10.53 -15.06
N CYS A 71 21.28 -11.69 -15.06
CA CYS A 71 20.85 -12.83 -15.89
C CYS A 71 19.43 -13.29 -15.53
N GLN A 72 19.11 -13.42 -14.25
CA GLN A 72 17.75 -13.78 -13.79
C GLN A 72 16.69 -12.75 -14.20
N ILE A 73 17.03 -11.46 -14.14
CA ILE A 73 16.14 -10.37 -14.59
C ILE A 73 15.90 -10.46 -16.10
N VAL A 74 16.97 -10.63 -16.89
CA VAL A 74 16.86 -10.76 -18.36
C VAL A 74 15.99 -11.97 -18.73
N GLU A 75 16.20 -13.10 -18.09
CA GLU A 75 15.40 -14.31 -18.30
C GLU A 75 13.91 -14.06 -17.98
N SER A 76 13.61 -13.46 -16.83
CA SER A 76 12.25 -13.13 -16.44
C SER A 76 11.55 -12.18 -17.41
N LEU A 77 12.24 -11.10 -17.83
CA LEU A 77 11.72 -10.14 -18.78
C LEU A 77 11.54 -10.77 -20.17
N LEU A 78 12.46 -11.63 -20.59
CA LEU A 78 12.35 -12.35 -21.85
C LEU A 78 11.15 -13.31 -21.89
N ILE A 79 10.91 -14.05 -20.80
CA ILE A 79 9.73 -14.92 -20.64
C ILE A 79 8.44 -14.07 -20.73
N ASN A 80 8.42 -12.87 -20.14
CA ASN A 80 7.28 -11.98 -20.27
C ASN A 80 7.05 -11.52 -21.72
N LYS A 81 8.11 -11.11 -22.44
CA LYS A 81 8.00 -10.74 -23.87
C LYS A 81 7.57 -11.96 -24.73
N PHE A 82 8.04 -13.15 -24.39
CA PHE A 82 7.58 -14.39 -25.02
C PHE A 82 6.09 -14.66 -24.80
N MET A 83 5.60 -14.49 -23.57
CA MET A 83 4.18 -14.62 -23.27
C MET A 83 3.32 -13.61 -24.04
N LEU A 84 3.79 -12.36 -24.20
CA LEU A 84 3.10 -11.36 -25.00
C LEU A 84 3.06 -11.75 -26.47
N ALA A 85 4.18 -12.18 -27.04
CA ALA A 85 4.22 -12.64 -28.43
C ALA A 85 3.30 -13.85 -28.67
N LYS A 86 3.27 -14.80 -27.72
CA LYS A 86 2.33 -15.92 -27.78
C LYS A 86 0.87 -15.49 -27.60
N ALA A 87 0.60 -14.50 -26.76
CA ALA A 87 -0.74 -13.93 -26.59
C ALA A 87 -1.26 -13.31 -27.91
N GLU A 88 -0.42 -12.63 -28.66
CA GLU A 88 -0.76 -12.12 -30.00
C GLU A 88 -1.14 -13.26 -30.95
N ILE A 89 -0.34 -14.35 -31.00
CA ILE A 89 -0.60 -15.53 -31.83
C ILE A 89 -1.91 -16.21 -31.43
N ASP A 90 -2.13 -16.37 -30.13
CA ASP A 90 -3.29 -17.08 -29.56
C ASP A 90 -4.52 -16.16 -29.40
N SER A 91 -4.43 -14.90 -29.86
CA SER A 91 -5.49 -13.88 -29.79
C SER A 91 -6.02 -13.63 -28.37
N VAL A 92 -5.14 -13.67 -27.39
CA VAL A 92 -5.47 -13.34 -25.99
C VAL A 92 -5.46 -11.82 -25.81
N THR A 93 -6.59 -11.27 -25.47
CA THR A 93 -6.78 -9.82 -25.27
C THR A 93 -7.42 -9.53 -23.92
N ILE A 94 -7.31 -8.30 -23.46
CA ILE A 94 -8.00 -7.80 -22.26
C ILE A 94 -9.19 -6.95 -22.67
N GLU A 95 -10.32 -7.12 -22.00
CA GLU A 95 -11.50 -6.29 -22.24
C GLU A 95 -11.20 -4.85 -21.80
N TYR A 96 -11.69 -3.90 -22.61
CA TYR A 96 -11.44 -2.47 -22.38
C TYR A 96 -11.88 -2.03 -20.99
N GLU A 97 -13.05 -2.50 -20.54
CA GLU A 97 -13.64 -2.18 -19.25
C GLU A 97 -12.75 -2.66 -18.08
N VAL A 98 -12.14 -3.83 -18.22
CA VAL A 98 -11.23 -4.38 -17.22
C VAL A 98 -9.95 -3.54 -17.13
N LEU A 99 -9.36 -3.19 -18.28
CA LEU A 99 -8.17 -2.32 -18.33
C LEU A 99 -8.47 -0.95 -17.70
N GLN A 100 -9.61 -0.33 -18.03
CA GLN A 100 -10.00 0.96 -17.47
C GLN A 100 -10.19 0.90 -15.95
N ALA A 101 -10.89 -0.12 -15.44
CA ALA A 101 -11.11 -0.28 -14.01
C ALA A 101 -9.78 -0.45 -13.23
N GLN A 102 -8.85 -1.23 -13.76
CA GLN A 102 -7.53 -1.42 -13.16
C GLN A 102 -6.68 -0.13 -13.22
N LEU A 103 -6.77 0.62 -14.32
CA LEU A 103 -6.07 1.88 -14.49
C LEU A 103 -6.58 2.94 -13.50
N GLU A 104 -7.91 3.07 -13.33
CA GLU A 104 -8.52 3.94 -12.32
C GLU A 104 -8.07 3.56 -10.90
N GLN A 105 -8.17 2.27 -10.56
CA GLN A 105 -7.75 1.78 -9.24
C GLN A 105 -6.29 2.09 -8.94
N ARG A 106 -5.39 1.90 -9.92
CA ARG A 106 -3.96 2.20 -9.77
C ARG A 106 -3.71 3.69 -9.63
N MET A 107 -4.43 4.52 -10.41
CA MET A 107 -4.33 5.98 -10.30
C MET A 107 -4.85 6.49 -8.97
N ASP A 108 -5.97 5.99 -8.48
CA ASP A 108 -6.49 6.33 -7.15
C ASP A 108 -5.50 5.98 -6.03
N TYR A 109 -4.81 4.86 -6.17
CA TYR A 109 -3.74 4.50 -5.24
C TYR A 109 -2.60 5.54 -5.26
N PHE A 110 -2.10 5.93 -6.45
CA PHE A 110 -1.03 6.93 -6.57
C PHE A 110 -1.47 8.31 -6.06
N ILE A 111 -2.70 8.72 -6.34
CA ILE A 111 -3.27 9.97 -5.82
C ILE A 111 -3.29 9.97 -4.30
N ARG A 112 -3.73 8.88 -3.67
CA ARG A 112 -3.73 8.76 -2.19
C ARG A 112 -2.31 8.78 -1.63
N MET A 113 -1.37 8.05 -2.22
CA MET A 113 0.02 8.01 -1.78
C MET A 113 0.72 9.37 -1.91
N ALA A 114 0.43 10.13 -2.96
CA ALA A 114 0.95 11.49 -3.14
C ALA A 114 0.30 12.53 -2.20
N GLY A 115 -0.83 12.17 -1.58
CA GLY A 115 -1.62 13.08 -0.74
C GLY A 115 -2.48 14.06 -1.54
N GLY A 116 -2.95 13.65 -2.72
CA GLY A 116 -3.89 14.38 -3.58
C GLY A 116 -3.44 14.48 -5.04
N ALA A 117 -4.42 14.68 -5.93
CA ALA A 117 -4.20 14.76 -7.38
C ALA A 117 -3.24 15.91 -7.76
N ASP A 118 -3.42 17.09 -7.17
CA ASP A 118 -2.58 18.26 -7.46
C ASP A 118 -1.10 18.02 -7.11
N LYS A 119 -0.83 17.29 -6.01
CA LYS A 119 0.53 16.94 -5.62
C LYS A 119 1.13 15.92 -6.57
N LEU A 120 0.35 14.93 -7.00
CA LEU A 120 0.80 13.94 -7.98
C LEU A 120 1.18 14.64 -9.30
N GLN A 121 0.33 15.53 -9.81
CA GLN A 121 0.59 16.32 -11.01
C GLN A 121 1.83 17.23 -10.86
N ALA A 122 2.03 17.84 -9.68
CA ALA A 122 3.20 18.67 -9.41
C ALA A 122 4.50 17.85 -9.38
N ILE A 123 4.48 16.62 -8.86
CA ILE A 123 5.63 15.71 -8.82
C ILE A 123 6.03 15.28 -10.23
N TYR A 124 5.06 14.82 -11.04
CA TYR A 124 5.33 14.26 -12.37
C TYR A 124 5.28 15.31 -13.49
N LYS A 125 4.79 16.51 -13.23
CA LYS A 125 4.58 17.61 -14.19
C LYS A 125 3.68 17.20 -15.38
N LYS A 126 2.71 16.32 -15.10
CA LYS A 126 1.74 15.77 -16.05
C LYS A 126 0.35 15.80 -15.43
N SER A 127 -0.68 15.90 -16.28
CA SER A 127 -2.07 15.73 -15.87
C SER A 127 -2.36 14.28 -15.48
N ILE A 128 -3.45 14.05 -14.76
CA ILE A 128 -3.87 12.69 -14.39
C ILE A 128 -4.13 11.83 -15.64
N ASP A 129 -4.71 12.42 -16.68
CA ASP A 129 -5.00 11.71 -17.93
C ASP A 129 -3.73 11.34 -18.68
N GLU A 130 -2.72 12.23 -18.75
CA GLU A 130 -1.41 11.92 -19.32
C GLU A 130 -0.69 10.81 -18.54
N LEU A 131 -0.80 10.81 -17.20
CA LEU A 131 -0.25 9.72 -16.36
C LEU A 131 -0.97 8.40 -16.60
N LYS A 132 -2.29 8.42 -16.81
CA LYS A 132 -3.06 7.23 -17.20
C LYS A 132 -2.62 6.69 -18.56
N ASP A 133 -2.42 7.56 -19.53
CA ASP A 133 -1.97 7.17 -20.88
C ASP A 133 -0.55 6.58 -20.84
N ASP A 134 0.35 7.13 -20.05
CA ASP A 134 1.70 6.56 -19.87
C ASP A 134 1.67 5.14 -19.25
N LEU A 135 0.73 4.89 -18.33
CA LEU A 135 0.60 3.61 -17.63
C LEU A 135 -0.19 2.55 -18.43
N ARG A 136 -1.01 2.98 -19.39
CA ARG A 136 -1.95 2.12 -20.12
C ARG A 136 -1.26 0.93 -20.78
N SER A 137 -0.24 1.18 -21.57
CA SER A 137 0.45 0.14 -22.34
C SER A 137 1.10 -0.90 -21.41
N SER A 138 1.83 -0.43 -20.41
CA SER A 138 2.50 -1.33 -19.45
C SER A 138 1.51 -2.14 -18.61
N LEU A 139 0.36 -1.55 -18.26
CA LEU A 139 -0.68 -2.25 -17.53
C LEU A 139 -1.38 -3.30 -18.42
N GLU A 140 -1.63 -2.98 -19.67
CA GLU A 140 -2.21 -3.91 -20.65
C GLU A 140 -1.29 -5.12 -20.87
N GLU A 141 0.02 -4.89 -21.09
CA GLU A 141 1.02 -5.96 -21.20
C GLU A 141 1.03 -6.84 -19.93
N GLN A 142 1.00 -6.23 -18.75
CA GLN A 142 0.94 -6.96 -17.48
C GLN A 142 -0.31 -7.83 -17.37
N LEU A 143 -1.49 -7.30 -17.71
CA LEU A 143 -2.76 -8.03 -17.64
C LEU A 143 -2.82 -9.17 -18.68
N ILE A 144 -2.30 -8.95 -19.88
CA ILE A 144 -2.21 -10.00 -20.91
C ILE A 144 -1.30 -11.13 -20.43
N THR A 145 -0.11 -10.80 -19.91
CA THR A 145 0.83 -11.81 -19.38
C THR A 145 0.20 -12.60 -18.23
N GLN A 146 -0.46 -11.92 -17.30
CA GLN A 146 -1.19 -12.57 -16.21
C GLN A 146 -2.28 -13.50 -16.73
N LYS A 147 -3.08 -13.07 -17.69
CA LYS A 147 -4.15 -13.89 -18.30
C LYS A 147 -3.58 -15.12 -19.00
N MET A 148 -2.46 -14.99 -19.71
CA MET A 148 -1.75 -16.13 -20.32
C MET A 148 -1.29 -17.12 -19.25
N GLN A 149 -0.64 -16.64 -18.18
CA GLN A 149 -0.21 -17.50 -17.07
C GLN A 149 -1.40 -18.23 -16.44
N GLU A 150 -2.49 -17.51 -16.15
CA GLU A 150 -3.71 -18.10 -15.59
C GLU A 150 -4.30 -19.19 -16.50
N GLN A 151 -4.32 -18.98 -17.81
CA GLN A 151 -4.81 -19.97 -18.76
C GLN A 151 -3.93 -21.23 -18.76
N ILE A 152 -2.60 -21.09 -18.77
CA ILE A 152 -1.65 -22.20 -18.78
C ILE A 152 -1.76 -23.04 -17.52
N VAL A 153 -1.90 -22.38 -16.35
CA VAL A 153 -1.98 -23.06 -15.05
C VAL A 153 -3.40 -23.35 -14.60
N SER A 154 -4.42 -23.02 -15.44
CA SER A 154 -5.82 -23.25 -15.10
C SER A 154 -6.08 -24.73 -14.80
N GLY A 155 -6.80 -24.99 -13.72
CA GLY A 155 -7.12 -26.36 -13.30
C GLY A 155 -5.99 -27.14 -12.62
N ILE A 156 -4.77 -26.57 -12.50
CA ILE A 156 -3.70 -27.23 -11.74
C ILE A 156 -4.04 -27.22 -10.26
N LYS A 157 -4.05 -28.40 -9.68
CA LYS A 157 -4.29 -28.64 -8.24
C LYS A 157 -3.23 -29.59 -7.74
N VAL A 158 -2.96 -29.56 -6.46
CA VAL A 158 -2.10 -30.51 -5.78
C VAL A 158 -2.94 -31.40 -4.85
N THR A 159 -2.62 -32.69 -4.86
CA THR A 159 -3.21 -33.65 -3.92
C THR A 159 -2.39 -33.72 -2.65
N PRO A 160 -2.95 -34.17 -1.50
CA PRO A 160 -2.17 -34.35 -0.28
C PRO A 160 -0.93 -35.22 -0.43
N GLY A 161 -0.99 -36.22 -1.33
CA GLY A 161 0.16 -37.07 -1.66
C GLY A 161 1.27 -36.31 -2.41
N GLU A 162 0.90 -35.36 -3.28
CA GLU A 162 1.88 -34.50 -3.97
C GLU A 162 2.51 -33.49 -3.01
N VAL A 163 1.74 -32.90 -2.10
CA VAL A 163 2.26 -32.03 -1.04
C VAL A 163 3.31 -32.77 -0.20
N LYS A 164 3.01 -34.01 0.22
CA LYS A 164 3.96 -34.83 0.97
C LYS A 164 5.22 -35.14 0.20
N ARG A 165 5.12 -35.47 -1.08
CA ARG A 165 6.29 -35.74 -1.94
C ARG A 165 7.13 -34.49 -2.14
N PHE A 166 6.49 -33.37 -2.42
CA PHE A 166 7.17 -32.05 -2.54
C PHE A 166 7.95 -31.74 -1.27
N PHE A 167 7.31 -31.80 -0.10
CA PHE A 167 7.96 -31.56 1.18
C PHE A 167 9.14 -32.50 1.42
N SER A 168 9.00 -33.81 1.12
CA SER A 168 10.08 -34.79 1.26
C SER A 168 11.22 -34.61 0.25
N SER A 169 11.03 -33.82 -0.81
CA SER A 169 12.09 -33.51 -1.77
C SER A 169 12.95 -32.29 -1.36
N ILE A 170 12.52 -31.53 -0.36
CA ILE A 170 13.30 -30.41 0.16
C ILE A 170 14.39 -30.95 1.10
N PRO A 171 15.67 -30.62 0.90
CA PRO A 171 16.74 -30.98 1.84
C PRO A 171 16.45 -30.44 3.26
N GLU A 172 16.79 -31.20 4.29
CA GLU A 172 16.51 -30.85 5.68
C GLU A 172 17.16 -29.50 6.09
N ASP A 173 18.35 -29.22 5.57
CA ASP A 173 19.10 -27.98 5.81
C ASP A 173 18.53 -26.76 5.07
N SER A 174 17.64 -26.99 4.12
CA SER A 174 16.95 -25.97 3.31
C SER A 174 15.51 -25.75 3.76
N LEU A 175 15.03 -26.49 4.77
CA LEU A 175 13.69 -26.28 5.32
C LEU A 175 13.60 -24.93 6.05
N PRO A 176 12.56 -24.13 5.81
CA PRO A 176 12.38 -22.85 6.50
C PRO A 176 12.17 -23.06 8.00
N TYR A 177 12.71 -22.15 8.79
CA TYR A 177 12.45 -22.06 10.22
C TYR A 177 11.38 -20.99 10.45
N PHE A 178 10.29 -21.36 11.10
CA PHE A 178 9.20 -20.48 11.46
C PHE A 178 9.34 -19.98 12.89
N SER A 179 9.20 -18.68 13.08
CA SER A 179 9.03 -18.06 14.40
C SER A 179 7.73 -18.51 15.06
N THR A 180 7.56 -18.20 16.33
CA THR A 180 6.29 -18.44 17.03
C THR A 180 5.14 -17.82 16.21
N SER A 181 4.12 -18.60 15.94
CA SER A 181 2.89 -18.13 15.31
C SER A 181 1.69 -18.29 16.23
N ILE A 182 0.72 -17.38 16.11
CA ILE A 182 -0.45 -17.33 16.98
C ILE A 182 -1.73 -17.12 16.18
N GLU A 183 -2.83 -17.64 16.69
CA GLU A 183 -4.17 -17.18 16.32
C GLU A 183 -4.72 -16.32 17.47
N ILE A 184 -4.93 -15.04 17.18
CA ILE A 184 -5.37 -14.05 18.15
C ILE A 184 -6.61 -13.33 17.64
N GLY A 185 -7.54 -13.06 18.55
CA GLY A 185 -8.70 -12.22 18.31
C GLY A 185 -8.76 -11.04 19.26
N GLN A 186 -9.52 -10.02 18.86
CA GLN A 186 -9.82 -8.86 19.71
C GLN A 186 -11.31 -8.52 19.69
N ILE A 187 -11.78 -7.95 20.78
CA ILE A 187 -13.06 -7.23 20.86
C ILE A 187 -12.72 -5.82 21.31
N VAL A 188 -12.92 -4.87 20.42
CA VAL A 188 -12.63 -3.45 20.66
C VAL A 188 -13.91 -2.73 21.04
N LYS A 189 -13.83 -1.85 22.02
CA LYS A 189 -14.90 -0.94 22.38
C LYS A 189 -14.38 0.47 22.56
N ASP A 190 -14.93 1.39 21.78
CA ASP A 190 -14.62 2.80 21.89
C ASP A 190 -15.33 3.39 23.12
N PRO A 191 -14.61 4.17 23.96
CA PRO A 191 -15.26 4.81 25.09
C PRO A 191 -16.25 5.86 24.60
N GLU A 192 -17.48 5.79 25.10
CA GLU A 192 -18.48 6.83 24.82
C GLU A 192 -18.09 8.10 25.55
N VAL A 193 -17.76 9.12 24.78
CA VAL A 193 -17.36 10.42 25.32
C VAL A 193 -18.51 11.05 26.11
N GLY A 194 -18.23 11.45 27.33
CA GLY A 194 -19.20 12.07 28.22
C GLY A 194 -19.71 13.43 27.71
N LYS A 195 -20.88 13.85 28.23
CA LYS A 195 -21.46 15.14 27.86
C LYS A 195 -20.56 16.33 28.21
N LYS A 196 -19.78 16.22 29.28
CA LYS A 196 -18.88 17.28 29.73
C LYS A 196 -17.77 17.52 28.70
N GLU A 197 -17.11 16.45 28.27
CA GLU A 197 -16.01 16.46 27.31
C GLU A 197 -16.48 16.96 25.93
N LYS A 198 -17.71 16.60 25.53
CA LYS A 198 -18.36 17.12 24.32
C LYS A 198 -18.60 18.64 24.41
N LEU A 199 -19.11 19.11 25.55
CA LEU A 199 -19.34 20.54 25.78
C LEU A 199 -18.02 21.33 25.79
N GLU A 200 -16.95 20.79 26.39
CA GLU A 200 -15.64 21.43 26.40
C GLU A 200 -15.10 21.63 24.98
N ALA A 201 -15.24 20.64 24.08
CA ALA A 201 -14.85 20.75 22.68
C ALA A 201 -15.68 21.80 21.92
N ILE A 202 -16.99 21.83 22.16
CA ILE A 202 -17.91 22.83 21.58
C ILE A 202 -17.54 24.25 22.06
N ASP A 203 -17.32 24.44 23.36
CA ASP A 203 -17.00 25.75 23.94
C ASP A 203 -15.63 26.25 23.49
N LEU A 204 -14.66 25.34 23.31
CA LEU A 204 -13.37 25.66 22.69
C LEU A 204 -13.55 26.23 21.29
N LEU A 205 -14.30 25.54 20.43
CA LEU A 205 -14.54 26.00 19.06
C LEU A 205 -15.35 27.30 18.99
N LYS A 206 -16.33 27.50 19.87
CA LYS A 206 -17.04 28.78 19.99
C LYS A 206 -16.10 29.91 20.42
N SER A 207 -15.21 29.64 21.36
CA SER A 207 -14.19 30.58 21.80
C SER A 207 -13.25 30.95 20.65
N ILE A 208 -12.81 29.97 19.85
CA ILE A 208 -11.97 30.17 18.65
C ILE A 208 -12.75 31.04 17.64
N LYS A 209 -14.00 30.69 17.30
CA LYS A 209 -14.86 31.42 16.37
C LYS A 209 -14.91 32.90 16.73
N ASN A 210 -15.10 33.23 18.02
CA ASN A 210 -15.20 34.61 18.50
C ASN A 210 -13.88 35.41 18.47
N ARG A 211 -12.73 34.71 18.38
CA ARG A 211 -11.39 35.31 18.34
C ARG A 211 -10.84 35.48 16.93
N ILE A 212 -11.39 34.79 15.94
CA ILE A 212 -10.98 34.92 14.53
C ILE A 212 -11.42 36.27 14.00
N LYS A 213 -10.45 37.11 13.61
CA LYS A 213 -10.68 38.42 13.00
C LYS A 213 -10.41 38.41 11.50
N ASP A 214 -9.45 37.59 11.07
CA ASP A 214 -9.01 37.52 9.69
C ASP A 214 -8.55 36.09 9.32
N SER A 215 -8.06 35.93 8.09
CA SER A 215 -7.57 34.64 7.57
C SER A 215 -6.32 34.16 8.30
N ALA A 216 -5.43 35.06 8.73
CA ALA A 216 -4.20 34.69 9.44
C ALA A 216 -4.52 34.11 10.83
N ASP A 217 -5.51 34.70 11.52
CA ASP A 217 -6.02 34.15 12.78
C ASP A 217 -6.56 32.72 12.59
N PHE A 218 -7.35 32.49 11.52
CA PHE A 218 -7.87 31.17 11.25
C PHE A 218 -6.75 30.15 11.03
N CYS A 219 -5.75 30.49 10.20
CA CYS A 219 -4.60 29.62 9.95
C CYS A 219 -3.84 29.27 11.23
N ARG A 220 -3.63 30.25 12.09
CA ARG A 220 -2.97 30.06 13.39
C ARG A 220 -3.76 29.09 14.27
N TYR A 221 -5.08 29.31 14.41
CA TYR A 221 -5.93 28.43 15.22
C TYR A 221 -6.09 27.03 14.60
N ALA A 222 -6.14 26.91 13.27
CA ALA A 222 -6.13 25.61 12.61
C ALA A 222 -4.84 24.84 12.91
N ALA A 223 -3.68 25.51 12.83
CA ALA A 223 -2.39 24.90 13.16
C ALA A 223 -2.25 24.52 14.64
N GLU A 224 -2.84 25.31 15.56
CA GLU A 224 -2.73 25.11 17.01
C GLU A 224 -3.73 24.07 17.53
N TYR A 225 -4.99 24.12 17.11
CA TYR A 225 -6.09 23.37 17.71
C TYR A 225 -6.68 22.28 16.81
N SER A 226 -6.52 22.37 15.47
CA SER A 226 -7.12 21.35 14.61
C SER A 226 -6.46 20.01 14.78
N GLU A 227 -7.26 18.97 14.97
CA GLU A 227 -6.86 17.57 15.05
C GLU A 227 -7.05 16.83 13.71
N ASP A 228 -7.30 17.58 12.61
CA ASP A 228 -7.29 17.02 11.26
C ASP A 228 -5.87 17.00 10.69
N PRO A 229 -5.23 15.81 10.53
CA PRO A 229 -3.87 15.72 10.05
C PRO A 229 -3.73 16.15 8.57
N GLY A 230 -4.81 16.04 7.79
CA GLY A 230 -4.82 16.32 6.35
C GLY A 230 -4.75 17.83 6.05
N SER A 231 -5.53 18.64 6.78
CA SER A 231 -5.67 20.06 6.49
C SER A 231 -5.02 21.00 7.52
N ARG A 232 -4.71 20.51 8.70
CA ARG A 232 -4.15 21.29 9.82
C ARG A 232 -2.98 22.20 9.41
N LYS A 233 -2.05 21.69 8.60
CA LYS A 233 -0.85 22.42 8.15
C LYS A 233 -1.12 23.38 6.98
N SER A 234 -2.27 23.23 6.35
CA SER A 234 -2.73 24.01 5.19
C SER A 234 -3.90 24.91 5.58
N CYS A 235 -3.82 25.59 6.73
CA CYS A 235 -4.87 26.48 7.25
C CYS A 235 -6.26 25.83 7.41
N GLY A 236 -6.35 24.52 7.53
CA GLY A 236 -7.60 23.78 7.58
C GLY A 236 -8.32 23.64 6.24
N GLU A 237 -7.68 24.00 5.12
CA GLU A 237 -8.27 23.98 3.78
C GLU A 237 -8.43 22.55 3.26
N LEU A 238 -9.62 22.23 2.74
CA LEU A 238 -9.94 20.95 2.11
C LEU A 238 -9.92 21.01 0.56
N GLY A 239 -9.71 22.22 0.00
CA GLY A 239 -9.81 22.41 -1.44
C GLY A 239 -11.28 22.47 -1.92
N TYR A 240 -11.46 22.32 -3.24
CA TYR A 240 -12.78 22.24 -3.86
C TYR A 240 -13.31 20.82 -3.81
N PHE A 241 -14.59 20.69 -3.45
CA PHE A 241 -15.29 19.40 -3.39
C PHE A 241 -16.68 19.51 -4.01
N LYS A 242 -17.17 18.42 -4.54
CA LYS A 242 -18.52 18.26 -5.08
C LYS A 242 -19.47 17.69 -4.01
N LYS A 243 -20.75 17.77 -4.30
CA LYS A 243 -21.76 17.16 -3.43
C LYS A 243 -21.55 15.64 -3.34
N GLY A 244 -21.52 15.12 -2.12
CA GLY A 244 -21.34 13.70 -1.82
C GLY A 244 -19.90 13.27 -1.54
N GLU A 245 -18.92 14.19 -1.61
CA GLU A 245 -17.51 13.89 -1.35
C GLU A 245 -17.12 14.08 0.13
N LEU A 246 -17.92 14.81 0.89
CA LEU A 246 -17.69 15.01 2.32
C LEU A 246 -18.79 14.37 3.18
N VAL A 247 -18.48 14.15 4.46
CA VAL A 247 -19.46 13.55 5.38
C VAL A 247 -20.75 14.39 5.47
N PRO A 248 -21.93 13.77 5.48
CA PRO A 248 -23.21 14.48 5.32
C PRO A 248 -23.43 15.63 6.29
N PRO A 249 -23.14 15.56 7.60
CA PRO A 249 -23.34 16.69 8.50
C PRO A 249 -22.48 17.90 8.15
N TYR A 250 -21.22 17.66 7.76
CA TYR A 250 -20.27 18.71 7.35
C TYR A 250 -20.76 19.38 6.06
N GLU A 251 -21.05 18.58 5.03
CA GLU A 251 -21.50 19.06 3.74
C GLU A 251 -22.81 19.86 3.86
N ALA A 252 -23.78 19.35 4.62
CA ALA A 252 -25.05 20.05 4.85
C ALA A 252 -24.87 21.43 5.53
N ALA A 253 -23.88 21.56 6.41
CA ALA A 253 -23.54 22.83 7.02
C ALA A 253 -22.82 23.75 6.02
N ALA A 254 -21.83 23.26 5.30
CA ALA A 254 -21.04 24.03 4.33
C ALA A 254 -21.91 24.62 3.21
N LEU A 255 -22.89 23.83 2.72
CA LEU A 255 -23.82 24.25 1.65
C LEU A 255 -24.73 25.43 2.06
N LYS A 256 -24.99 25.64 3.34
CA LYS A 256 -25.81 26.76 3.86
C LYS A 256 -25.05 28.07 3.97
N LEU A 257 -23.71 28.03 3.96
CA LEU A 257 -22.87 29.18 4.15
C LEU A 257 -22.74 30.04 2.90
N LYS A 258 -22.51 31.33 3.08
CA LYS A 258 -22.02 32.24 2.03
C LYS A 258 -20.48 32.33 2.10
N PRO A 259 -19.80 32.66 0.98
CA PRO A 259 -18.37 32.91 1.01
C PRO A 259 -17.95 33.85 2.13
N GLY A 260 -16.98 33.44 2.94
CA GLY A 260 -16.51 34.16 4.14
C GLY A 260 -17.26 33.84 5.43
N GLU A 261 -18.44 33.19 5.38
CA GLU A 261 -19.27 32.90 6.55
C GLU A 261 -18.80 31.67 7.32
N PHE A 262 -18.97 31.68 8.63
CA PHE A 262 -18.68 30.58 9.55
C PHE A 262 -19.95 29.80 9.90
N SER A 263 -19.84 28.48 9.98
CA SER A 263 -20.92 27.62 10.49
C SER A 263 -21.13 27.82 12.00
N ASP A 264 -22.25 27.31 12.49
CA ASP A 264 -22.31 26.87 13.88
C ASP A 264 -21.37 25.66 14.06
N ILE A 265 -21.19 25.20 15.31
CA ILE A 265 -20.35 24.02 15.57
C ILE A 265 -21.10 22.78 15.08
N VAL A 266 -20.47 22.03 14.17
CA VAL A 266 -21.05 20.88 13.49
C VAL A 266 -20.47 19.59 14.07
N GLU A 267 -21.31 18.67 14.54
CA GLU A 267 -20.92 17.33 14.97
C GLU A 267 -20.89 16.38 13.77
N SER A 268 -19.83 15.60 13.64
CA SER A 268 -19.71 14.48 12.69
C SER A 268 -19.09 13.26 13.38
N GLU A 269 -18.95 12.16 12.66
CA GLU A 269 -18.23 10.98 13.14
C GLU A 269 -16.75 11.25 13.47
N TYR A 270 -16.15 12.32 12.94
CA TYR A 270 -14.75 12.70 13.19
C TYR A 270 -14.59 13.65 14.39
N GLY A 271 -15.67 14.22 14.93
CA GLY A 271 -15.65 15.16 16.02
C GLY A 271 -16.47 16.43 15.73
N TYR A 272 -16.05 17.54 16.33
CA TYR A 272 -16.70 18.84 16.20
C TYR A 272 -15.93 19.75 15.26
N HIS A 273 -16.63 20.37 14.33
CA HIS A 273 -16.06 21.22 13.28
C HIS A 273 -16.53 22.65 13.42
N LEU A 274 -15.63 23.61 13.28
CA LEU A 274 -15.90 24.98 12.89
C LEU A 274 -15.54 25.13 11.43
N ILE A 275 -16.53 25.37 10.57
CA ILE A 275 -16.37 25.39 9.11
C ILE A 275 -16.47 26.83 8.62
N GLN A 276 -15.65 27.20 7.64
CA GLN A 276 -15.79 28.44 6.87
C GLN A 276 -15.85 28.12 5.37
N LEU A 277 -16.83 28.66 4.67
CA LEU A 277 -16.84 28.62 3.22
C LEU A 277 -15.90 29.69 2.67
N ILE A 278 -14.92 29.28 1.86
CA ILE A 278 -13.95 30.18 1.23
C ILE A 278 -14.53 30.71 -0.09
N ASP A 279 -14.94 29.78 -0.96
CA ASP A 279 -15.42 30.09 -2.30
C ASP A 279 -16.47 29.07 -2.77
N ARG A 280 -17.30 29.47 -3.73
CA ARG A 280 -18.30 28.61 -4.38
C ARG A 280 -18.30 28.84 -5.87
N ARG A 281 -18.09 27.75 -6.65
CA ARG A 281 -18.04 27.75 -8.10
C ARG A 281 -19.03 26.71 -8.63
N ALA A 282 -20.02 27.14 -9.38
CA ALA A 282 -21.00 26.24 -9.97
C ALA A 282 -21.42 25.11 -9.01
N ASN A 283 -20.89 23.90 -9.19
CA ASN A 283 -21.20 22.72 -8.40
C ASN A 283 -20.12 22.35 -7.36
N GLU A 284 -19.12 23.20 -7.17
CA GLU A 284 -18.00 22.95 -6.26
C GLU A 284 -17.91 24.00 -5.16
N ASN A 285 -17.53 23.56 -3.97
CA ASN A 285 -17.38 24.44 -2.80
C ASN A 285 -15.97 24.25 -2.25
N SER A 286 -15.32 25.37 -1.89
CA SER A 286 -14.05 25.36 -1.17
C SER A 286 -14.27 25.77 0.26
N THR A 287 -13.86 24.92 1.20
CA THR A 287 -13.98 25.19 2.64
C THR A 287 -12.66 25.01 3.36
N ARG A 288 -12.61 25.60 4.55
CA ARG A 288 -11.62 25.29 5.57
C ARG A 288 -12.30 25.01 6.89
N HIS A 289 -11.65 24.24 7.74
CA HIS A 289 -12.22 23.88 9.03
C HIS A 289 -11.18 23.80 10.16
N ILE A 290 -11.66 23.84 11.38
CA ILE A 290 -10.94 23.48 12.59
C ILE A 290 -11.71 22.31 13.19
N LEU A 291 -11.06 21.15 13.28
CA LEU A 291 -11.61 19.92 13.87
C LEU A 291 -11.09 19.76 15.29
N VAL A 292 -11.99 19.59 16.25
CA VAL A 292 -11.65 19.21 17.63
C VAL A 292 -12.36 17.92 17.98
N LYS A 293 -11.57 16.93 18.40
CA LYS A 293 -12.09 15.63 18.87
C LYS A 293 -12.24 15.68 20.39
N PRO A 294 -13.43 15.47 20.94
CA PRO A 294 -13.58 15.42 22.40
C PRO A 294 -12.82 14.19 22.93
N LYS A 295 -11.98 14.36 23.95
CA LYS A 295 -11.16 13.30 24.51
C LYS A 295 -11.94 12.54 25.57
N SER A 296 -11.91 11.22 25.51
CA SER A 296 -12.52 10.37 26.53
C SER A 296 -11.86 10.57 27.89
N SER A 297 -12.66 10.70 28.92
CA SER A 297 -12.19 10.85 30.29
C SER A 297 -11.85 9.48 30.92
N LYS A 298 -11.09 9.49 32.02
CA LYS A 298 -10.83 8.28 32.81
C LYS A 298 -12.11 7.55 33.24
N LYS A 299 -13.21 8.31 33.42
CA LYS A 299 -14.51 7.75 33.78
C LYS A 299 -15.14 6.98 32.62
N ASP A 300 -15.02 7.54 31.40
CA ASP A 300 -15.52 6.88 30.18
C ASP A 300 -14.80 5.57 29.93
N PHE A 301 -13.46 5.56 30.09
CA PHE A 301 -12.67 4.33 30.06
C PHE A 301 -13.08 3.32 31.15
N GLY A 302 -13.41 3.81 32.36
CA GLY A 302 -13.91 2.96 33.44
C GLY A 302 -15.19 2.22 33.08
N TYR A 303 -16.16 2.89 32.47
CA TYR A 303 -17.40 2.26 32.01
C TYR A 303 -17.16 1.28 30.86
N THR A 304 -16.32 1.65 29.90
CA THR A 304 -15.95 0.78 28.77
C THR A 304 -15.24 -0.48 29.26
N GLY A 305 -14.34 -0.35 30.23
CA GLY A 305 -13.66 -1.48 30.84
C GLY A 305 -14.61 -2.43 31.55
N GLN A 306 -15.58 -1.92 32.34
CA GLN A 306 -16.62 -2.73 32.96
C GLN A 306 -17.51 -3.47 31.96
N PHE A 307 -17.85 -2.80 30.86
CA PHE A 307 -18.60 -3.42 29.78
C PHE A 307 -17.81 -4.55 29.11
N LEU A 308 -16.55 -4.35 28.78
CA LEU A 308 -15.68 -5.38 28.21
C LEU A 308 -15.45 -6.55 29.18
N ASP A 309 -15.30 -6.30 30.49
CA ASP A 309 -15.15 -7.33 31.48
C ASP A 309 -16.44 -8.15 31.64
N THR A 310 -17.60 -7.53 31.46
CA THR A 310 -18.89 -8.26 31.41
C THR A 310 -18.91 -9.20 30.21
N ILE A 311 -18.51 -8.73 29.01
CA ILE A 311 -18.42 -9.56 27.81
C ILE A 311 -17.42 -10.70 28.02
N ARG A 312 -16.24 -10.40 28.56
CA ARG A 312 -15.23 -11.39 28.94
C ARG A 312 -15.81 -12.48 29.85
N THR A 313 -16.54 -12.09 30.88
CA THR A 313 -17.19 -13.01 31.81
C THR A 313 -18.22 -13.91 31.13
N LEU A 314 -19.00 -13.39 30.19
CA LEU A 314 -19.95 -14.17 29.39
C LEU A 314 -19.26 -15.21 28.53
N ILE A 315 -18.11 -14.85 27.94
CA ILE A 315 -17.32 -15.77 27.09
C ILE A 315 -16.68 -16.86 27.98
N VAL A 316 -16.05 -16.48 29.10
CA VAL A 316 -15.41 -17.43 30.02
C VAL A 316 -16.42 -18.43 30.60
N LYS A 317 -17.70 -18.03 30.77
CA LYS A 317 -18.79 -18.89 31.20
C LYS A 317 -19.47 -19.67 30.07
N ASP A 318 -18.91 -19.68 28.87
CA ASP A 318 -19.48 -20.30 27.67
C ASP A 318 -20.94 -19.85 27.33
N SER A 319 -21.36 -18.68 27.84
CA SER A 319 -22.70 -18.13 27.54
C SER A 319 -22.77 -17.54 26.11
N ILE A 320 -21.65 -17.15 25.57
CA ILE A 320 -21.48 -16.69 24.17
C ILE A 320 -20.09 -17.08 23.67
N THR A 321 -19.96 -17.47 22.41
CA THR A 321 -18.62 -17.69 21.80
C THR A 321 -17.91 -16.38 21.59
N PHE A 322 -16.56 -16.39 21.58
CA PHE A 322 -15.76 -15.20 21.30
C PHE A 322 -16.15 -14.55 19.97
N SER A 323 -16.30 -15.35 18.90
CA SER A 323 -16.67 -14.85 17.58
C SER A 323 -18.04 -14.16 17.55
N ASN A 324 -19.04 -14.74 18.24
CA ASN A 324 -20.36 -14.13 18.33
C ASN A 324 -20.33 -12.83 19.15
N ALA A 325 -19.51 -12.80 20.19
CA ALA A 325 -19.32 -11.59 21.01
C ALA A 325 -18.62 -10.49 20.19
N ALA A 326 -17.59 -10.82 19.40
CA ALA A 326 -16.91 -9.88 18.51
C ALA A 326 -17.87 -9.31 17.46
N ASN A 327 -18.61 -10.16 16.75
CA ASN A 327 -19.59 -9.73 15.76
C ASN A 327 -20.67 -8.80 16.35
N LYS A 328 -21.09 -9.05 17.59
CA LYS A 328 -22.17 -8.29 18.21
C LYS A 328 -21.69 -7.00 18.86
N PHE A 329 -20.55 -7.00 19.53
CA PHE A 329 -20.16 -5.94 20.44
C PHE A 329 -18.91 -5.16 20.03
N SER A 330 -18.07 -5.69 19.13
CA SER A 330 -16.86 -5.00 18.69
C SER A 330 -17.18 -3.79 17.83
N ASP A 331 -16.47 -2.70 18.06
CA ASP A 331 -16.51 -1.49 17.23
C ASP A 331 -15.43 -1.51 16.14
N ASP A 332 -14.50 -2.48 16.17
CA ASP A 332 -13.46 -2.63 15.14
C ASP A 332 -14.02 -3.24 13.86
N LYS A 333 -14.05 -2.43 12.79
CA LYS A 333 -14.60 -2.83 11.49
C LYS A 333 -13.73 -3.87 10.77
N THR A 334 -12.43 -3.93 11.06
CA THR A 334 -11.47 -4.82 10.40
C THR A 334 -11.65 -6.27 10.86
N THR A 335 -11.71 -6.50 12.14
CA THR A 335 -11.79 -7.87 12.70
C THR A 335 -13.20 -8.32 13.04
N LYS A 336 -14.14 -7.38 13.26
CA LYS A 336 -15.52 -7.69 13.66
C LYS A 336 -16.18 -8.77 12.82
N ASN A 337 -16.21 -8.59 11.49
CA ASN A 337 -16.87 -9.49 10.54
C ASN A 337 -16.13 -10.82 10.37
N ASN A 338 -14.90 -10.91 10.90
CA ASN A 338 -14.04 -12.08 10.88
C ASN A 338 -14.05 -12.82 12.24
N GLY A 339 -15.13 -12.64 13.00
CA GLY A 339 -15.25 -13.21 14.34
C GLY A 339 -14.28 -12.64 15.36
N GLY A 340 -13.75 -11.45 15.12
CA GLY A 340 -12.78 -10.77 15.96
C GLY A 340 -11.32 -11.17 15.72
N PHE A 341 -11.04 -12.14 14.84
CA PHE A 341 -9.69 -12.63 14.61
C PHE A 341 -8.90 -11.76 13.61
N PHE A 342 -7.62 -11.60 13.91
CA PHE A 342 -6.67 -11.02 12.99
C PHE A 342 -6.38 -11.97 11.83
N THR A 343 -5.98 -11.42 10.68
CA THR A 343 -5.50 -12.16 9.53
C THR A 343 -4.18 -11.56 9.06
N SER A 344 -3.25 -12.41 8.60
CA SER A 344 -2.06 -11.99 7.89
C SER A 344 -2.42 -11.37 6.53
N GLU A 345 -1.47 -10.74 5.85
CA GLU A 345 -1.65 -10.21 4.48
C GLU A 345 -2.12 -11.31 3.48
N GLY A 346 -1.71 -12.56 3.69
CA GLY A 346 -2.15 -13.73 2.91
C GLY A 346 -3.53 -14.28 3.31
N GLY A 347 -4.24 -13.65 4.23
CA GLY A 347 -5.58 -14.08 4.69
C GLY A 347 -5.58 -15.28 5.67
N SER A 348 -4.41 -15.72 6.15
CA SER A 348 -4.29 -16.75 7.19
C SER A 348 -4.65 -16.16 8.56
N TYR A 349 -5.34 -16.94 9.39
CA TYR A 349 -5.58 -16.61 10.81
C TYR A 349 -4.33 -16.76 11.67
N ARG A 350 -3.29 -17.44 11.17
CA ARG A 350 -2.00 -17.54 11.82
C ARG A 350 -1.13 -16.35 11.46
N ILE A 351 -0.63 -15.68 12.48
CA ILE A 351 0.22 -14.49 12.36
C ILE A 351 1.51 -14.79 13.09
N SER A 352 2.65 -14.45 12.48
CA SER A 352 3.94 -14.48 13.16
C SER A 352 3.96 -13.46 14.28
N VAL A 353 4.57 -13.81 15.41
CA VAL A 353 4.75 -12.84 16.51
C VAL A 353 5.63 -11.66 16.08
N ASP A 354 6.45 -11.82 15.04
CA ASP A 354 7.32 -10.80 14.48
C ASP A 354 6.52 -9.71 13.73
N GLU A 355 5.26 -10.00 13.34
CA GLU A 355 4.35 -9.07 12.68
C GLU A 355 3.50 -8.24 13.66
N LEU A 356 3.58 -8.54 14.97
CA LEU A 356 2.74 -7.90 15.99
C LEU A 356 3.31 -6.54 16.42
N ASP A 357 2.41 -5.60 16.71
CA ASP A 357 2.83 -4.39 17.44
C ASP A 357 3.35 -4.74 18.84
N PRO A 358 4.32 -3.97 19.38
CA PRO A 358 4.95 -4.29 20.67
C PRO A 358 3.96 -4.42 21.85
N VAL A 359 2.88 -3.63 21.88
CA VAL A 359 1.89 -3.67 22.96
C VAL A 359 1.10 -4.97 22.90
N LEU A 360 0.73 -5.37 21.69
CA LEU A 360 0.04 -6.63 21.45
C LEU A 360 0.95 -7.81 21.82
N PHE A 361 2.21 -7.79 21.36
CA PHE A 361 3.21 -8.82 21.68
C PHE A 361 3.37 -9.01 23.19
N PHE A 362 3.66 -7.94 23.95
CA PHE A 362 3.85 -8.04 25.41
C PHE A 362 2.61 -8.53 26.15
N THR A 363 1.41 -8.14 25.69
CA THR A 363 0.17 -8.64 26.30
C THR A 363 0.01 -10.13 26.05
N MET A 364 0.29 -10.58 24.82
CA MET A 364 0.16 -11.97 24.39
C MET A 364 1.18 -12.90 25.04
N ASP A 365 2.40 -12.43 25.26
CA ASP A 365 3.47 -13.26 25.83
C ASP A 365 3.14 -13.76 27.24
N THR A 366 2.33 -13.00 27.97
CA THR A 366 1.86 -13.38 29.32
C THR A 366 0.62 -14.27 29.33
N MET A 367 -0.04 -14.50 28.17
CA MET A 367 -1.31 -15.23 28.09
C MET A 367 -1.10 -16.72 27.80
N GLN A 368 -2.00 -17.54 28.35
CA GLN A 368 -2.12 -18.96 28.02
C GLN A 368 -3.12 -19.17 26.86
N VAL A 369 -2.91 -20.23 26.08
CA VAL A 369 -3.88 -20.63 25.03
C VAL A 369 -5.25 -20.86 25.65
N GLY A 370 -6.29 -20.30 25.03
CA GLY A 370 -7.67 -20.29 25.52
C GLY A 370 -8.00 -19.14 26.48
N GLN A 371 -7.02 -18.32 26.86
CA GLN A 371 -7.23 -17.22 27.81
C GLN A 371 -7.71 -15.94 27.06
N ILE A 372 -8.58 -15.19 27.79
CA ILE A 372 -8.99 -13.83 27.38
C ILE A 372 -8.37 -12.83 28.35
N SER A 373 -7.73 -11.78 27.80
CA SER A 373 -7.09 -10.75 28.60
C SER A 373 -8.08 -9.94 29.41
N GLN A 374 -7.59 -9.22 30.42
CA GLN A 374 -8.33 -8.10 31.03
C GLN A 374 -8.48 -7.00 29.95
N PRO A 375 -9.47 -6.09 30.09
CA PRO A 375 -9.58 -4.91 29.25
C PRO A 375 -8.30 -4.08 29.31
N VAL A 376 -7.71 -3.77 28.13
CA VAL A 376 -6.50 -2.96 28.00
C VAL A 376 -6.76 -1.77 27.11
N ILE A 377 -6.18 -0.62 27.47
CA ILE A 377 -6.21 0.58 26.64
C ILE A 377 -5.13 0.42 25.56
N PHE A 378 -5.46 0.81 24.33
CA PHE A 378 -4.51 0.84 23.22
C PHE A 378 -4.78 2.04 22.31
N LYS A 379 -3.82 2.36 21.46
CA LYS A 379 -3.93 3.44 20.49
C LYS A 379 -4.22 2.86 19.12
N LYS A 380 -5.27 3.35 18.46
CA LYS A 380 -5.59 3.03 17.07
C LYS A 380 -4.62 3.70 16.11
N GLU A 381 -4.61 3.29 14.85
CA GLU A 381 -3.78 3.90 13.80
C GLU A 381 -4.04 5.40 13.60
N ASP A 382 -5.29 5.84 13.78
CA ASP A 382 -5.69 7.25 13.72
C ASP A 382 -5.27 8.07 14.95
N GLY A 383 -4.57 7.44 15.90
CA GLY A 383 -4.08 8.04 17.14
C GLY A 383 -5.11 8.14 18.25
N THR A 384 -6.37 7.71 18.05
CA THR A 384 -7.40 7.68 19.10
C THR A 384 -7.17 6.54 20.07
N GLU A 385 -7.49 6.78 21.36
CA GLU A 385 -7.42 5.76 22.40
C GLU A 385 -8.73 4.97 22.48
N SER A 386 -8.61 3.66 22.57
CA SER A 386 -9.73 2.72 22.72
C SER A 386 -9.39 1.64 23.74
N MET A 387 -10.35 0.75 24.04
CA MET A 387 -10.12 -0.42 24.88
C MET A 387 -10.40 -1.69 24.12
N ARG A 388 -9.65 -2.73 24.43
CA ARG A 388 -9.88 -4.08 23.88
C ARG A 388 -9.68 -5.17 24.93
N ILE A 389 -10.31 -6.31 24.67
CA ILE A 389 -9.94 -7.61 25.25
C ILE A 389 -9.37 -8.47 24.13
N LEU A 390 -8.35 -9.26 24.45
CA LEU A 390 -7.64 -10.14 23.52
C LEU A 390 -7.94 -11.59 23.86
N TYR A 391 -8.04 -12.44 22.84
CA TYR A 391 -8.23 -13.88 22.99
C TYR A 391 -7.12 -14.63 22.27
N LEU A 392 -6.30 -15.37 23.01
CA LEU A 392 -5.28 -16.26 22.43
C LEU A 392 -5.90 -17.62 22.14
N LYS A 393 -6.24 -17.86 20.88
CA LYS A 393 -6.89 -19.11 20.46
C LYS A 393 -5.90 -20.25 20.33
N SER A 394 -4.73 -20.01 19.72
CA SER A 394 -3.67 -20.99 19.55
C SER A 394 -2.29 -20.33 19.55
N LYS A 395 -1.26 -21.11 19.91
CA LYS A 395 0.15 -20.69 19.86
C LYS A 395 0.97 -21.89 19.39
N VAL A 396 1.71 -21.72 18.31
CA VAL A 396 2.65 -22.71 17.79
C VAL A 396 4.06 -22.20 18.10
N PRO A 397 4.89 -22.93 18.84
CA PRO A 397 6.25 -22.51 19.17
C PRO A 397 7.14 -22.46 17.93
N PRO A 398 8.32 -21.82 18.00
CA PRO A 398 9.26 -21.81 16.88
C PRO A 398 9.65 -23.24 16.51
N HIS A 399 9.72 -23.51 15.19
CA HIS A 399 10.04 -24.85 14.69
C HIS A 399 10.53 -24.82 13.26
N VAL A 400 11.20 -25.90 12.85
CA VAL A 400 11.48 -26.14 11.43
C VAL A 400 10.19 -26.60 10.77
N ALA A 401 9.94 -26.15 9.54
CA ALA A 401 8.73 -26.46 8.77
C ALA A 401 8.35 -27.95 8.85
N ASN A 402 7.09 -28.24 9.10
CA ASN A 402 6.57 -29.59 9.16
C ASN A 402 5.13 -29.67 8.64
N LEU A 403 4.73 -30.87 8.16
CA LEU A 403 3.41 -31.08 7.56
C LEU A 403 2.23 -31.01 8.54
N LYS A 404 2.49 -31.05 9.84
CA LYS A 404 1.42 -30.99 10.84
C LYS A 404 0.97 -29.55 11.11
N ASP A 405 1.95 -28.67 11.24
CA ASP A 405 1.72 -27.29 11.69
C ASP A 405 1.66 -26.32 10.50
N ASP A 406 2.35 -26.61 9.37
CA ASP A 406 2.53 -25.69 8.24
C ASP A 406 1.97 -26.24 6.92
N TYR A 407 0.95 -27.09 7.01
CA TYR A 407 0.39 -27.78 5.84
C TYR A 407 -0.06 -26.80 4.74
N GLN A 408 -0.66 -25.67 5.12
CA GLN A 408 -1.19 -24.68 4.16
C GLN A 408 -0.07 -23.95 3.41
N GLU A 409 0.98 -23.58 4.10
CA GLU A 409 2.19 -22.94 3.55
C GLU A 409 2.89 -23.93 2.59
N ILE A 410 3.06 -25.17 3.02
CA ILE A 410 3.65 -26.25 2.20
C ILE A 410 2.76 -26.59 1.00
N TYR A 411 1.43 -26.58 1.18
CA TYR A 411 0.48 -26.76 0.08
C TYR A 411 0.61 -25.65 -0.96
N SER A 412 0.67 -24.40 -0.55
CA SER A 412 0.85 -23.25 -1.45
C SER A 412 2.18 -23.36 -2.19
N ALA A 413 3.28 -23.65 -1.49
CA ALA A 413 4.59 -23.84 -2.11
C ALA A 413 4.60 -25.01 -3.11
N ALA A 414 3.96 -26.12 -2.78
CA ALA A 414 3.82 -27.27 -3.69
C ALA A 414 2.98 -26.95 -4.93
N LEU A 415 1.91 -26.15 -4.75
CA LEU A 415 1.06 -25.70 -5.85
C LEU A 415 1.83 -24.75 -6.78
N ASP A 416 2.57 -23.80 -6.21
CA ASP A 416 3.38 -22.85 -6.98
C ASP A 416 4.52 -23.57 -7.72
N HIS A 417 5.18 -24.53 -7.06
CA HIS A 417 6.17 -25.38 -7.72
C HIS A 417 5.57 -26.14 -8.92
N LYS A 418 4.37 -26.71 -8.76
CA LYS A 418 3.68 -27.43 -9.84
C LYS A 418 3.24 -26.51 -10.97
N LYS A 419 2.77 -25.30 -10.65
CA LYS A 419 2.43 -24.27 -11.64
C LYS A 419 3.66 -23.81 -12.41
N ASN A 420 4.76 -23.51 -11.72
CA ASN A 420 6.02 -23.12 -12.35
C ASN A 420 6.56 -24.21 -13.27
N LYS A 421 6.49 -25.46 -12.83
CA LYS A 421 6.84 -26.60 -13.69
C LYS A 421 5.99 -26.65 -14.96
N ALA A 422 4.68 -26.44 -14.84
CA ALA A 422 3.78 -26.42 -16.01
C ALA A 422 4.05 -25.25 -16.95
N LEU A 423 4.40 -24.08 -16.41
CA LEU A 423 4.82 -22.90 -17.20
C LEU A 423 6.10 -23.21 -17.98
N ASN A 424 7.10 -23.82 -17.34
CA ASN A 424 8.35 -24.20 -17.99
C ASN A 424 8.11 -25.26 -19.10
N GLU A 425 7.31 -26.29 -18.81
CA GLU A 425 6.95 -27.31 -19.82
C GLU A 425 6.17 -26.70 -20.99
N TRP A 426 5.28 -25.72 -20.73
CA TRP A 426 4.56 -25.01 -21.77
C TRP A 426 5.54 -24.19 -22.62
N PHE A 427 6.45 -23.44 -21.99
CA PHE A 427 7.48 -22.67 -22.67
C PHE A 427 8.31 -23.58 -23.60
N ASP A 428 8.85 -24.67 -23.10
CA ASP A 428 9.64 -25.60 -23.88
C ASP A 428 8.91 -26.18 -25.10
N LYS A 429 7.60 -26.42 -24.97
CA LYS A 429 6.76 -26.93 -26.08
C LYS A 429 6.45 -25.86 -27.12
N THR A 430 6.49 -24.57 -26.75
CA THR A 430 6.02 -23.48 -27.61
C THR A 430 7.13 -22.55 -28.08
N LYS A 431 8.33 -22.60 -27.51
CA LYS A 431 9.44 -21.70 -27.85
C LYS A 431 9.83 -21.69 -29.33
N ASP A 432 9.71 -22.83 -30.03
CA ASP A 432 10.02 -22.89 -31.45
C ASP A 432 8.96 -22.25 -32.36
N GLN A 433 7.84 -21.82 -31.81
CA GLN A 433 6.76 -21.12 -32.51
C GLN A 433 6.96 -19.60 -32.60
N VAL A 434 7.96 -19.09 -31.88
CA VAL A 434 8.25 -17.65 -31.73
C VAL A 434 9.71 -17.41 -32.09
N TYR A 435 9.98 -16.39 -32.89
CA TYR A 435 11.35 -15.99 -33.19
C TYR A 435 11.98 -15.31 -31.97
N ILE A 436 13.09 -15.83 -31.47
CA ILE A 436 13.83 -15.25 -30.36
C ILE A 436 15.27 -14.95 -30.80
N HIS A 437 15.70 -13.72 -30.61
CA HIS A 437 17.08 -13.29 -30.82
C HIS A 437 17.54 -12.54 -29.56
N ILE A 438 18.71 -12.92 -29.04
CA ILE A 438 19.33 -12.31 -27.84
C ILE A 438 20.69 -11.75 -28.27
N ASP A 439 21.02 -10.55 -27.79
CA ASP A 439 22.31 -9.90 -28.02
C ASP A 439 23.45 -10.75 -27.43
N GLU A 440 24.59 -10.85 -28.15
CA GLU A 440 25.73 -11.68 -27.78
C GLU A 440 26.30 -11.39 -26.37
N GLU A 441 26.15 -10.14 -25.89
CA GLU A 441 26.59 -9.74 -24.54
C GLU A 441 25.90 -10.53 -23.44
N TYR A 442 24.72 -11.11 -23.71
CA TYR A 442 23.92 -11.88 -22.75
C TYR A 442 23.97 -13.38 -22.99
N ASN A 443 24.80 -13.86 -23.91
CA ASN A 443 24.96 -15.29 -24.18
C ASN A 443 25.50 -16.09 -22.97
N GLU A 444 26.29 -15.43 -22.12
CA GLU A 444 26.83 -16.05 -20.89
C GLU A 444 25.74 -16.40 -19.88
N CYS A 445 24.56 -15.78 -19.97
CA CYS A 445 23.44 -16.05 -19.08
C CYS A 445 22.75 -17.41 -19.35
N ASN A 446 23.09 -18.12 -20.43
CA ASN A 446 22.45 -19.38 -20.86
C ASN A 446 20.91 -19.32 -20.84
N ILE A 447 20.35 -18.15 -21.19
CA ILE A 447 18.92 -17.87 -21.18
C ILE A 447 18.25 -18.84 -22.15
N LEU A 448 17.10 -19.41 -21.74
CA LEU A 448 16.31 -20.40 -22.52
C LEU A 448 16.93 -21.78 -22.67
N MET A 449 18.06 -22.08 -22.05
CA MET A 449 18.52 -23.44 -21.90
C MET A 449 17.94 -24.02 -20.61
N THR A 450 16.88 -24.81 -20.74
CA THR A 450 16.42 -25.65 -19.62
C THR A 450 17.53 -26.59 -19.20
N PRO A 451 17.84 -26.72 -17.90
CA PRO A 451 18.85 -27.66 -17.40
C PRO A 451 18.49 -29.10 -17.63
#